data_a59e2d4e3deef0e859c228706604c85c
#
_entry.id   a59e2d4e3deef0e859c228706604c85c
#
_cell.length_a   1.000
_cell.length_b   1.000
_cell.length_c   1.000
_cell.angle_alpha   90.00
_cell.angle_beta   90.00
_cell.angle_gamma   90.00
#
_symmetry.space_group_name_H-M   'P 1'
#
loop_
_entity.id
_entity.type
_entity.pdbx_description
1 polymer ?
#
loop_
_entity_poly.entity_id
_entity_poly.type
_entity_poly.pdbx_seq_one_letter_code
_entity_poly.pdbx_strand_id
1 'polypeptide(L)'
;LQNNEILKKIISEIKILHEVIGLHMNRAISCYREEQSGCLDMVVIQKQNEIEELSTNIEKKIMNYIFEDDGNVSEVIGALDIIHHLDKIAHTTQAIYKWIMYRKYGNIN
;
A
#
# COMPACT_ATOMS: atom_id res chain seq x y z
N LEU A 1 4.62 -28.02 5.50
CA LEU A 1 5.88 -27.33 5.72
C LEU A 1 6.07 -26.20 4.71
N GLN A 2 5.94 -26.52 3.43
CA GLN A 2 6.06 -25.52 2.38
C GLN A 2 4.96 -24.45 2.48
N ASN A 3 3.76 -24.86 2.88
CA ASN A 3 2.62 -23.97 3.03
C ASN A 3 2.87 -22.92 4.10
N ASN A 4 3.44 -23.33 5.23
CA ASN A 4 3.76 -22.41 6.32
C ASN A 4 4.82 -21.42 5.94
N GLU A 5 5.81 -21.83 5.15
CA GLU A 5 6.86 -20.93 4.70
C GLU A 5 6.37 -19.93 3.68
N ILE A 6 5.51 -20.36 2.75
CA ILE A 6 4.90 -19.46 1.78
C ILE A 6 4.04 -18.43 2.49
N LEU A 7 3.23 -18.86 3.45
CA LEU A 7 2.37 -17.97 4.22
C LEU A 7 3.19 -16.98 5.04
N LYS A 8 4.27 -17.44 5.68
CA LYS A 8 5.18 -16.55 6.43
C LYS A 8 5.80 -15.50 5.53
N LYS A 9 6.17 -15.88 4.32
CA LYS A 9 6.73 -14.95 3.34
C LYS A 9 5.70 -13.90 2.92
N ILE A 10 4.47 -14.32 2.66
CA ILE A 10 3.37 -13.41 2.33
C ILE A 10 3.15 -12.43 3.49
N ILE A 11 3.10 -12.90 4.71
CA ILE A 11 2.91 -12.05 5.90
C ILE A 11 4.06 -11.05 6.03
N SER A 12 5.30 -11.49 5.80
CA SER A 12 6.46 -10.60 5.83
C SER A 12 6.34 -9.47 4.80
N GLU A 13 5.88 -9.80 3.60
CA GLU A 13 5.68 -8.80 2.56
C GLU A 13 4.54 -7.83 2.90
N ILE A 14 3.47 -8.33 3.53
CA ILE A 14 2.38 -7.48 4.02
C ILE A 14 2.90 -6.49 5.07
N LYS A 15 3.79 -6.93 5.95
CA LYS A 15 4.42 -6.03 6.94
C LYS A 15 5.23 -4.93 6.26
N ILE A 16 5.97 -5.28 5.21
CA ILE A 16 6.73 -4.28 4.44
C ILE A 16 5.79 -3.28 3.79
N LEU A 17 4.72 -3.76 3.17
CA LEU A 17 3.71 -2.90 2.56
C LEU A 17 3.10 -1.94 3.60
N HIS A 18 2.77 -2.46 4.77
CA HIS A 18 2.23 -1.65 5.87
C HIS A 18 3.19 -0.53 6.26
N GLU A 19 4.48 -0.84 6.40
CA GLU A 19 5.49 0.15 6.76
C GLU A 19 5.63 1.22 5.68
N VAL A 20 5.69 0.82 4.43
CA VAL A 20 5.83 1.77 3.30
C VAL A 20 4.62 2.70 3.22
N ILE A 21 3.42 2.14 3.34
CA ILE A 21 2.18 2.93 3.30
C ILE A 21 2.12 3.88 4.50
N GLY A 22 2.51 3.41 5.68
CA GLY A 22 2.52 4.24 6.90
C GLY A 22 3.45 5.45 6.76
N LEU A 23 4.65 5.24 6.25
CA LEU A 23 5.59 6.33 6.01
C LEU A 23 5.05 7.31 4.97
N HIS A 24 4.45 6.80 3.91
CA HIS A 24 3.87 7.65 2.85
C HIS A 24 2.70 8.48 3.38
N MET A 25 1.84 7.89 4.21
CA MET A 25 0.73 8.61 4.85
C MET A 25 1.26 9.70 5.79
N ASN A 26 2.25 9.38 6.62
CA ASN A 26 2.85 10.36 7.52
C ASN A 26 3.44 11.53 6.76
N ARG A 27 4.10 11.27 5.63
CA ARG A 27 4.64 12.32 4.77
C ARG A 27 3.53 13.19 4.18
N ALA A 28 2.44 12.58 3.74
CA ALA A 28 1.28 13.32 3.22
C ALA A 28 0.68 14.25 4.26
N ILE A 29 0.52 13.76 5.49
CA ILE A 29 -0.01 14.56 6.59
C ILE A 29 0.92 15.73 6.91
N SER A 30 2.23 15.49 6.97
CA SER A 30 3.21 16.55 7.19
C SER A 30 3.16 17.61 6.09
N CYS A 31 3.08 17.18 4.84
CA CYS A 31 2.99 18.10 3.70
C CYS A 31 1.72 18.94 3.74
N TYR A 32 0.61 18.33 4.13
CA TYR A 32 -0.67 19.03 4.25
C TYR A 32 -0.60 20.09 5.35
N ARG A 33 -0.03 19.74 6.49
CA ARG A 33 0.04 20.62 7.66
C ARG A 33 1.05 21.74 7.50
N GLU A 34 2.22 21.45 6.92
CA GLU A 34 3.35 22.36 6.88
C GLU A 34 3.52 23.09 5.55
N GLU A 35 2.75 22.72 4.54
CA GLU A 35 2.79 23.32 3.20
C GLU A 35 4.19 23.38 2.60
N GLN A 36 5.00 22.35 2.84
CA GLN A 36 6.37 22.33 2.36
C GLN A 36 6.46 22.22 0.84
N SER A 37 7.43 22.92 0.26
CA SER A 37 7.74 22.76 -1.15
C SER A 37 8.38 21.38 -1.37
N GLY A 38 8.19 20.80 -2.55
CA GLY A 38 8.75 19.50 -2.90
C GLY A 38 7.91 18.31 -2.46
N CYS A 39 6.78 18.54 -1.78
CA CYS A 39 5.90 17.48 -1.37
C CYS A 39 5.21 16.75 -2.53
N LEU A 40 5.21 17.37 -3.72
CA LEU A 40 4.54 16.84 -4.91
C LEU A 40 5.53 16.53 -6.02
N ASP A 41 6.74 16.21 -5.65
CA ASP A 41 7.79 15.89 -6.62
C ASP A 41 7.68 14.43 -7.10
N MET A 42 8.63 14.06 -7.97
CA MET A 42 8.67 12.72 -8.55
C MET A 42 8.82 11.62 -7.51
N VAL A 43 9.41 11.93 -6.36
CA VAL A 43 9.58 10.92 -5.29
C VAL A 43 8.23 10.45 -4.79
N VAL A 44 7.26 11.36 -4.64
CA VAL A 44 5.90 11.02 -4.21
C VAL A 44 5.23 10.09 -5.24
N ILE A 45 5.33 10.43 -6.52
CA ILE A 45 4.76 9.63 -7.59
C ILE A 45 5.39 8.25 -7.64
N GLN A 46 6.71 8.17 -7.53
CA GLN A 46 7.44 6.91 -7.52
C GLN A 46 7.03 6.05 -6.32
N LYS A 47 6.83 6.66 -5.17
CA LYS A 47 6.41 5.92 -3.97
C LYS A 47 5.01 5.35 -4.14
N GLN A 48 4.09 6.09 -4.74
CA GLN A 48 2.74 5.60 -5.03
C GLN A 48 2.78 4.39 -5.97
N ASN A 49 3.60 4.47 -7.02
CA ASN A 49 3.77 3.36 -7.96
C ASN A 49 4.38 2.13 -7.28
N GLU A 50 5.35 2.35 -6.41
CA GLU A 50 5.98 1.29 -5.63
C GLU A 50 4.98 0.56 -4.74
N ILE A 51 4.10 1.31 -4.08
CA ILE A 51 3.04 0.75 -3.24
C ILE A 51 2.09 -0.11 -4.08
N GLU A 52 1.68 0.36 -5.25
CA GLU A 52 0.81 -0.40 -6.14
C GLU A 52 1.46 -1.69 -6.61
N GLU A 53 2.74 -1.65 -6.96
CA GLU A 53 3.47 -2.85 -7.37
C GLU A 53 3.59 -3.86 -6.24
N LEU A 54 3.93 -3.40 -5.04
CA LEU A 54 4.01 -4.28 -3.87
C LEU A 54 2.67 -4.95 -3.58
N SER A 55 1.60 -4.17 -3.58
CA SER A 55 0.25 -4.69 -3.33
C SER A 55 -0.15 -5.73 -4.37
N THR A 56 0.06 -5.43 -5.64
CA THR A 56 -0.27 -6.34 -6.74
C THR A 56 0.53 -7.64 -6.64
N ASN A 57 1.82 -7.55 -6.33
CA ASN A 57 2.66 -8.74 -6.20
C ASN A 57 2.22 -9.63 -5.04
N ILE A 58 1.84 -9.03 -3.92
CA ILE A 58 1.34 -9.79 -2.77
C ILE A 58 0.02 -10.48 -3.11
N GLU A 59 -0.90 -9.78 -3.77
CA GLU A 59 -2.17 -10.35 -4.20
C GLU A 59 -1.96 -11.55 -5.11
N LYS A 60 -1.02 -11.45 -6.06
CA LYS A 60 -0.68 -12.56 -6.95
C LYS A 60 -0.15 -13.77 -6.18
N LYS A 61 0.69 -13.53 -5.19
CA LYS A 61 1.22 -14.61 -4.36
C LYS A 61 0.12 -15.31 -3.56
N ILE A 62 -0.81 -14.53 -3.03
CA ILE A 62 -1.96 -15.08 -2.31
C ILE A 62 -2.82 -15.93 -3.26
N MET A 63 -3.10 -15.45 -4.45
CA MET A 63 -3.88 -16.18 -5.43
C MET A 63 -3.19 -17.48 -5.84
N ASN A 64 -1.87 -17.45 -6.06
CA ASN A 64 -1.10 -18.64 -6.36
C ASN A 64 -1.15 -19.65 -5.21
N TYR A 65 -1.06 -19.16 -3.98
CA TYR A 65 -1.15 -20.00 -2.78
C TYR A 65 -2.50 -20.72 -2.71
N ILE A 66 -3.59 -20.04 -3.04
CA ILE A 66 -4.93 -20.64 -3.07
C ILE A 66 -5.00 -21.75 -4.12
N PHE A 67 -4.45 -21.51 -5.32
CA PHE A 67 -4.57 -22.46 -6.44
C PHE A 67 -3.63 -23.65 -6.34
N GLU A 68 -2.46 -23.46 -5.76
CA GLU A 68 -1.43 -24.50 -5.73
C GLU A 68 -1.52 -25.42 -4.52
N ASP A 69 -2.19 -24.98 -3.47
CA ASP A 69 -2.18 -25.70 -2.21
C ASP A 69 -3.54 -25.71 -1.52
N ASP A 70 -3.76 -26.77 -0.72
CA ASP A 70 -4.89 -26.82 0.18
C ASP A 70 -4.65 -25.95 1.41
N GLY A 71 -4.21 -24.70 1.16
CA GLY A 71 -3.94 -23.74 2.20
C GLY A 71 -5.18 -23.47 3.04
N ASN A 72 -4.95 -23.07 4.27
CA ASN A 72 -6.03 -22.71 5.17
C ASN A 72 -6.78 -21.51 4.62
N VAL A 73 -8.02 -21.73 4.17
CA VAL A 73 -8.84 -20.70 3.53
C VAL A 73 -9.05 -19.50 4.45
N SER A 74 -9.22 -19.72 5.76
CA SER A 74 -9.44 -18.61 6.68
C SER A 74 -8.22 -17.72 6.81
N GLU A 75 -7.00 -18.28 6.74
CA GLU A 75 -5.77 -17.47 6.75
C GLU A 75 -5.62 -16.66 5.49
N VAL A 76 -5.99 -17.24 4.34
CA VAL A 76 -5.95 -16.54 3.05
C VAL A 76 -6.95 -15.38 3.04
N ILE A 77 -8.16 -15.61 3.52
CA ILE A 77 -9.20 -14.58 3.62
C ILE A 77 -8.70 -13.44 4.52
N GLY A 78 -8.08 -13.79 5.65
CA GLY A 78 -7.50 -12.81 6.56
C GLY A 78 -6.43 -11.96 5.90
N ALA A 79 -5.53 -12.58 5.13
CA ALA A 79 -4.48 -11.87 4.42
C ALA A 79 -5.05 -10.93 3.37
N LEU A 80 -6.05 -11.37 2.59
CA LEU A 80 -6.72 -10.52 1.61
C LEU A 80 -7.43 -9.34 2.27
N ASP A 81 -8.06 -9.57 3.43
CA ASP A 81 -8.75 -8.51 4.16
C ASP A 81 -7.77 -7.43 4.63
N ILE A 82 -6.61 -7.83 5.13
CA ILE A 82 -5.56 -6.90 5.54
C ILE A 82 -5.11 -6.06 4.33
N ILE A 83 -4.88 -6.70 3.19
CA ILE A 83 -4.44 -5.99 1.98
C ILE A 83 -5.49 -4.99 1.53
N HIS A 84 -6.77 -5.35 1.57
CA HIS A 84 -7.86 -4.44 1.21
C HIS A 84 -7.87 -3.20 2.12
N HIS A 85 -7.62 -3.38 3.42
CA HIS A 85 -7.54 -2.25 4.34
C HIS A 85 -6.31 -1.37 4.04
N LEU A 86 -5.18 -1.97 3.74
CA LEU A 86 -3.98 -1.22 3.36
C LEU A 86 -4.19 -0.45 2.06
N ASP A 87 -4.87 -1.04 1.09
CA ASP A 87 -5.21 -0.36 -0.17
C ASP A 87 -6.09 0.87 0.09
N LYS A 88 -7.03 0.78 1.02
CA LYS A 88 -7.86 1.93 1.40
C LYS A 88 -7.02 3.06 1.99
N ILE A 89 -6.06 2.73 2.83
CA ILE A 89 -5.14 3.72 3.40
C ILE A 89 -4.32 4.36 2.29
N ALA A 90 -3.82 3.56 1.34
CA ALA A 90 -3.05 4.08 0.21
C ALA A 90 -3.89 5.03 -0.65
N HIS A 91 -5.16 4.70 -0.91
CA HIS A 91 -6.07 5.58 -1.66
C HIS A 91 -6.35 6.87 -0.89
N THR A 92 -6.52 6.79 0.43
CA THR A 92 -6.69 7.97 1.26
C THR A 92 -5.46 8.86 1.19
N THR A 93 -4.29 8.28 1.19
CA THR A 93 -3.03 9.02 1.06
C THR A 93 -2.96 9.77 -0.28
N GLN A 94 -3.36 9.11 -1.37
CA GLN A 94 -3.43 9.77 -2.68
C GLN A 94 -4.40 10.95 -2.66
N ALA A 95 -5.54 10.81 -1.99
CA ALA A 95 -6.52 11.89 -1.86
C ALA A 95 -5.92 13.09 -1.12
N ILE A 96 -5.14 12.85 -0.06
CA ILE A 96 -4.46 13.91 0.67
C ILE A 96 -3.51 14.67 -0.25
N TYR A 97 -2.71 13.97 -1.05
CA TYR A 97 -1.79 14.61 -2.01
C TYR A 97 -2.54 15.42 -3.07
N LYS A 98 -3.69 14.91 -3.54
CA LYS A 98 -4.53 15.65 -4.49
C LYS A 98 -5.07 16.94 -3.89
N TRP A 99 -5.47 16.92 -2.61
CA TRP A 99 -5.92 18.12 -1.91
C TRP A 99 -4.79 19.14 -1.75
N ILE A 100 -3.56 18.67 -1.49
CA ILE A 100 -2.39 19.55 -1.42
C ILE A 100 -2.18 20.23 -2.78
N MET A 101 -2.27 19.47 -3.87
CA MET A 101 -2.16 20.03 -5.22
C MET A 101 -3.24 21.07 -5.50
N TYR A 102 -4.48 20.76 -5.11
CA TYR A 102 -5.59 21.69 -5.30
C TYR A 102 -5.36 23.02 -4.56
N ARG A 103 -4.93 22.93 -3.31
CA ARG A 103 -4.64 24.14 -2.52
C ARG A 103 -3.52 24.96 -3.12
N LYS A 104 -2.51 24.30 -3.66
CA LYS A 104 -1.31 24.95 -4.15
C LYS A 104 -1.49 25.54 -5.56
N TYR A 105 -2.20 24.82 -6.43
CA TYR A 105 -2.31 25.15 -7.84
C TYR A 105 -3.74 25.45 -8.29
N GLY A 106 -4.73 25.28 -7.44
CA GLY A 106 -6.13 25.46 -7.80
C GLY A 106 -6.65 24.40 -8.78
N ASN A 107 -5.98 23.24 -8.85
CA ASN A 107 -6.28 22.20 -9.82
C ASN A 107 -6.00 20.83 -9.21
N ILE A 108 -6.94 19.89 -9.39
CA ILE A 108 -6.81 18.55 -8.85
C ILE A 108 -6.14 17.60 -9.86
N ASN A 109 -6.11 17.94 -11.12
CA ASN A 109 -5.54 17.08 -12.16
C ASN A 109 -4.01 17.03 -12.09
#